data_9372e47dd48c9f4a6aa21545addd59b1
#
_entry.id   9372e47dd48c9f4a6aa21545addd59b1
#
_cell.length_a   1.000
_cell.length_b   1.000
_cell.length_c   1.000
_cell.angle_alpha   90.00
_cell.angle_beta   90.00
_cell.angle_gamma   90.00
#
_symmetry.space_group_name_H-M   'P 1'
#
loop_
_entity.id
_entity.type
_entity.pdbx_description
1 polymer ?
#
loop_
_entity_poly.entity_id
_entity_poly.type
_entity_poly.pdbx_seq_one_letter_code
_entity_poly.pdbx_strand_id
1 'polypeptide(L)'
;MFSKEITNLKDNTMTIRQLSVFLENKTGHLNQILSVLAKNNINIVALTVADSSDYGILRAIVSDPEKALQALRTEQFTVRVHDILSLEMDAAPGSMSKILDLFTAADICIEYVYAFSFGSKSILMVRTDNCEKAVEVILTNGLKTIREEDLK
;
A
#
# COMPACT_ATOMS: atom_id res chain seq x y z
N MET A 1 -3.62 24.10 -14.20
CA MET A 1 -4.43 23.63 -13.06
C MET A 1 -4.01 22.23 -12.62
N PHE A 2 -3.98 21.27 -13.52
CA PHE A 2 -3.57 19.89 -13.21
C PHE A 2 -2.10 19.70 -12.81
N SER A 3 -1.16 20.49 -13.33
CA SER A 3 0.27 20.36 -13.03
C SER A 3 0.65 20.73 -11.59
N LYS A 4 -0.14 21.55 -10.90
CA LYS A 4 0.06 21.86 -9.46
C LYS A 4 -0.48 20.78 -8.54
N GLU A 5 -1.54 20.09 -8.97
CA GLU A 5 -2.17 19.01 -8.20
C GLU A 5 -1.38 17.71 -8.31
N ILE A 6 -0.76 17.46 -9.48
CA ILE A 6 0.18 16.34 -9.68
C ILE A 6 1.45 16.55 -8.84
N THR A 7 1.84 17.79 -8.58
CA THR A 7 2.95 18.10 -7.67
C THR A 7 2.58 17.76 -6.22
N ASN A 8 1.30 17.80 -5.86
CA ASN A 8 0.80 17.42 -4.54
C ASN A 8 0.82 15.88 -4.30
N LEU A 9 0.99 15.07 -5.33
CA LEU A 9 1.34 13.65 -5.18
C LEU A 9 2.65 13.44 -4.43
N LYS A 10 3.58 14.39 -4.58
CA LYS A 10 4.82 14.41 -3.81
C LYS A 10 4.60 14.81 -2.35
N ASP A 11 3.43 15.36 -2.02
CA ASP A 11 3.09 15.87 -0.70
C ASP A 11 2.32 14.86 0.18
N ASN A 12 2.34 13.57 -0.17
CA ASN A 12 1.79 12.46 0.65
C ASN A 12 0.29 12.57 1.00
N THR A 13 -0.52 13.31 0.22
CA THR A 13 -1.95 13.51 0.55
C THR A 13 -2.87 12.38 0.07
N MET A 14 -2.40 11.52 -0.83
CA MET A 14 -3.19 10.44 -1.45
C MET A 14 -2.54 9.07 -1.34
N THR A 15 -1.41 8.99 -0.64
CA THR A 15 -0.62 7.78 -0.56
C THR A 15 -0.28 7.41 0.87
N ILE A 16 -0.05 6.13 1.07
CA ILE A 16 0.51 5.55 2.29
C ILE A 16 1.79 4.83 1.91
N ARG A 17 2.84 5.01 2.72
CA ARG A 17 4.10 4.29 2.51
C ARG A 17 3.92 2.80 2.84
N GLN A 18 4.32 1.97 1.90
CA GLN A 18 4.24 0.52 2.00
C GLN A 18 5.64 -0.07 1.95
N LEU A 19 5.94 -0.98 2.87
CA LEU A 19 7.10 -1.85 2.76
C LEU A 19 6.83 -2.96 1.76
N SER A 20 7.82 -3.23 0.91
CA SER A 20 7.85 -4.43 0.07
C SER A 20 9.12 -5.20 0.42
N VAL A 21 8.98 -6.42 0.94
CA VAL A 21 10.09 -7.25 1.37
C VAL A 21 10.12 -8.53 0.55
N PHE A 22 11.27 -8.83 -0.02
CA PHE A 22 11.48 -10.07 -0.75
C PHE A 22 11.50 -11.26 0.22
N LEU A 23 10.71 -12.28 -0.10
CA LEU A 23 10.63 -13.54 0.65
C LEU A 23 11.20 -14.68 -0.16
N GLU A 24 12.15 -15.41 0.42
CA GLU A 24 12.47 -16.73 -0.06
C GLU A 24 11.42 -17.74 0.42
N ASN A 25 11.03 -18.67 -0.46
CA ASN A 25 10.05 -19.69 -0.12
C ASN A 25 10.68 -20.80 0.73
N LYS A 26 10.96 -20.48 1.98
CA LYS A 26 11.52 -21.41 2.96
C LYS A 26 10.89 -21.23 4.34
N THR A 27 10.85 -22.29 5.08
CA THR A 27 10.27 -22.32 6.44
C THR A 27 10.90 -21.25 7.34
N GLY A 28 10.05 -20.45 7.96
CA GLY A 28 10.44 -19.45 8.95
C GLY A 28 10.91 -18.12 8.38
N HIS A 29 11.10 -17.95 7.08
CA HIS A 29 11.61 -16.70 6.51
C HIS A 29 10.66 -15.52 6.77
N LEU A 30 9.37 -15.70 6.56
CA LEU A 30 8.35 -14.69 6.92
C LEU A 30 8.42 -14.33 8.40
N ASN A 31 8.48 -15.32 9.27
CA ASN A 31 8.52 -15.06 10.71
C ASN A 31 9.81 -14.35 11.17
N GLN A 32 10.92 -14.55 10.49
CA GLN A 32 12.14 -13.80 10.75
C GLN A 32 11.93 -12.30 10.51
N ILE A 33 11.28 -11.94 9.41
CA ILE A 33 10.94 -10.54 9.10
C ILE A 33 10.03 -9.95 10.15
N LEU A 34 8.96 -10.66 10.52
CA LEU A 34 8.02 -10.21 11.54
C LEU A 34 8.69 -10.04 12.90
N SER A 35 9.63 -10.92 13.24
CA SER A 35 10.41 -10.84 14.47
C SER A 35 11.31 -9.59 14.52
N VAL A 36 11.91 -9.20 13.40
CA VAL A 36 12.70 -7.96 13.31
C VAL A 36 11.82 -6.73 13.60
N LEU A 37 10.63 -6.69 13.01
CA LEU A 37 9.68 -5.61 13.27
C LEU A 37 9.26 -5.55 14.75
N ALA A 38 8.96 -6.70 15.34
CA ALA A 38 8.57 -6.81 16.76
C ALA A 38 9.68 -6.34 17.70
N LYS A 39 10.92 -6.78 17.48
CA LYS A 39 12.09 -6.37 18.28
C LYS A 39 12.36 -4.87 18.22
N ASN A 40 11.98 -4.21 17.15
CA ASN A 40 12.11 -2.77 16.96
C ASN A 40 10.84 -1.99 17.35
N ASN A 41 9.90 -2.64 18.01
CA ASN A 41 8.64 -2.04 18.45
C ASN A 41 7.83 -1.39 17.29
N ILE A 42 7.82 -2.07 16.15
CA ILE A 42 7.09 -1.63 14.96
C ILE A 42 5.81 -2.44 14.84
N ASN A 43 4.68 -1.77 14.87
CA ASN A 43 3.37 -2.40 14.70
C ASN A 43 3.02 -2.60 13.23
N ILE A 44 2.37 -3.71 12.92
CA ILE A 44 1.85 -4.02 11.59
C ILE A 44 0.38 -3.64 11.55
N VAL A 45 0.03 -2.71 10.68
CA VAL A 45 -1.35 -2.26 10.47
C VAL A 45 -2.06 -3.21 9.50
N ALA A 46 -1.37 -3.57 8.42
CA ALA A 46 -1.88 -4.50 7.42
C ALA A 46 -0.71 -5.20 6.74
N LEU A 47 -0.93 -6.42 6.27
CA LEU A 47 0.05 -7.12 5.45
C LEU A 47 -0.65 -8.03 4.44
N THR A 48 0.05 -8.30 3.34
CA THR A 48 -0.31 -9.32 2.37
C THR A 48 0.96 -9.99 1.86
N VAL A 49 0.85 -11.26 1.54
CA VAL A 49 1.94 -12.02 0.93
C VAL A 49 1.46 -12.55 -0.41
N ALA A 50 2.17 -12.19 -1.46
CA ALA A 50 1.97 -12.76 -2.79
C ALA A 50 3.16 -13.65 -3.11
N ASP A 51 2.91 -14.90 -3.51
CA ASP A 51 3.96 -15.84 -3.79
C ASP A 51 3.92 -16.36 -5.24
N SER A 52 5.09 -16.72 -5.72
CA SER A 52 5.30 -17.57 -6.88
C SER A 52 5.93 -18.89 -6.40
N SER A 53 6.28 -19.80 -7.34
CA SER A 53 6.86 -21.10 -6.96
C SER A 53 8.17 -20.99 -6.17
N ASP A 54 8.97 -19.96 -6.41
CA ASP A 54 10.34 -19.87 -5.88
C ASP A 54 10.52 -18.76 -4.84
N TYR A 55 9.71 -17.71 -4.89
CA TYR A 55 9.82 -16.56 -4.01
C TYR A 55 8.46 -15.89 -3.77
N GLY A 56 8.42 -14.99 -2.82
CA GLY A 56 7.25 -14.18 -2.51
C GLY A 56 7.60 -12.73 -2.28
N ILE A 57 6.58 -11.91 -2.15
CA ILE A 57 6.70 -10.51 -1.76
C ILE A 57 5.74 -10.27 -0.59
N LEU A 58 6.30 -9.86 0.53
CA LEU A 58 5.54 -9.31 1.64
C LEU A 58 5.31 -7.83 1.38
N ARG A 59 4.06 -7.41 1.39
CA ARG A 59 3.68 -5.99 1.41
C ARG A 59 3.05 -5.68 2.75
N ALA A 60 3.55 -4.65 3.42
CA ALA A 60 3.07 -4.31 4.76
C ALA A 60 2.94 -2.79 4.95
N ILE A 61 1.89 -2.41 5.66
CA ILE A 61 1.71 -1.07 6.22
C ILE A 61 2.10 -1.17 7.68
N VAL A 62 3.03 -0.35 8.11
CA VAL A 62 3.59 -0.39 9.47
C VAL A 62 3.54 0.97 10.14
N SER A 63 3.67 0.98 11.46
CA SER A 63 3.59 2.21 12.26
C SER A 63 4.74 3.19 12.01
N ASP A 64 5.91 2.70 11.62
CA ASP A 64 7.10 3.51 11.33
C ASP A 64 7.88 2.91 10.16
N PRO A 65 7.52 3.29 8.91
CA PRO A 65 8.15 2.73 7.72
C PRO A 65 9.66 2.98 7.63
N GLU A 66 10.13 4.13 8.06
CA GLU A 66 11.54 4.48 8.00
C GLU A 66 12.37 3.60 8.95
N LYS A 67 11.92 3.47 10.18
CA LYS A 67 12.56 2.60 11.17
C LYS A 67 12.53 1.13 10.72
N ALA A 68 11.42 0.69 10.14
CA ALA A 68 11.29 -0.66 9.60
C ALA A 68 12.28 -0.91 8.47
N LEU A 69 12.41 0.04 7.54
CA LEU A 69 13.35 -0.04 6.43
C LEU A 69 14.79 -0.23 6.94
N GLN A 70 15.20 0.60 7.91
CA GLN A 70 16.54 0.53 8.49
C GLN A 70 16.77 -0.79 9.24
N ALA A 71 15.82 -1.21 10.07
CA ALA A 71 15.93 -2.44 10.84
C ALA A 71 16.04 -3.68 9.95
N LEU A 72 15.23 -3.77 8.91
CA LEU A 72 15.25 -4.88 7.95
C LEU A 72 16.52 -4.90 7.10
N ARG A 73 17.01 -3.74 6.68
CA ARG A 73 18.28 -3.63 5.95
C ARG A 73 19.48 -4.05 6.80
N THR A 74 19.49 -3.69 8.08
CA THR A 74 20.54 -4.11 9.02
C THR A 74 20.61 -5.63 9.14
N GLU A 75 19.48 -6.31 9.09
CA GLU A 75 19.38 -7.78 9.09
C GLU A 75 19.52 -8.40 7.68
N GLN A 76 19.94 -7.60 6.71
CA GLN A 76 20.22 -8.01 5.32
C GLN A 76 19.01 -8.48 4.51
N PHE A 77 17.81 -8.08 4.89
CA PHE A 77 16.63 -8.30 4.06
C PHE A 77 16.59 -7.33 2.88
N THR A 78 16.11 -7.80 1.73
CA THR A 78 15.84 -6.94 0.58
C THR A 78 14.48 -6.28 0.77
N VAL A 79 14.50 -4.98 1.02
CA VAL A 79 13.31 -4.19 1.35
C VAL A 79 13.30 -2.87 0.61
N ARG A 80 12.10 -2.46 0.18
CA ARG A 80 11.84 -1.16 -0.44
C ARG A 80 10.62 -0.52 0.20
N VAL A 81 10.56 0.79 0.13
CA VAL A 81 9.39 1.58 0.52
C VAL A 81 8.83 2.26 -0.72
N HIS A 82 7.53 2.16 -0.91
CA HIS A 82 6.82 2.78 -2.01
C HIS A 82 5.63 3.57 -1.49
N ASP A 83 5.35 4.69 -2.15
CA ASP A 83 4.12 5.44 -1.95
C ASP A 83 3.00 4.78 -2.78
N ILE A 84 1.98 4.28 -2.13
CA ILE A 84 0.88 3.56 -2.74
C ILE A 84 -0.41 4.34 -2.57
N LEU A 85 -1.19 4.49 -3.65
CA LEU A 85 -2.50 5.15 -3.60
C LEU A 85 -3.41 4.45 -2.59
N SER A 86 -4.03 5.23 -1.73
CA SER A 86 -4.87 4.76 -0.65
C SER A 86 -6.23 5.44 -0.68
N LEU A 87 -7.26 4.65 -0.77
CA LEU A 87 -8.64 5.10 -0.89
C LEU A 87 -9.47 4.60 0.28
N GLU A 88 -10.36 5.45 0.77
CA GLU A 88 -11.43 5.03 1.67
C GLU A 88 -12.57 4.45 0.84
N MET A 89 -13.09 3.30 1.25
CA MET A 89 -14.26 2.70 0.60
C MET A 89 -15.28 2.24 1.63
N ASP A 90 -16.52 2.15 1.21
CA ASP A 90 -17.59 1.61 2.04
C ASP A 90 -17.43 0.09 2.21
N ALA A 91 -17.73 -0.41 3.39
CA ALA A 91 -17.72 -1.85 3.69
C ALA A 91 -19.06 -2.48 3.25
N ALA A 92 -19.31 -2.47 1.95
CA ALA A 92 -20.54 -2.98 1.37
C ALA A 92 -20.27 -3.81 0.11
N PRO A 93 -21.11 -4.78 -0.23
CA PRO A 93 -20.98 -5.54 -1.48
C PRO A 93 -20.90 -4.62 -2.69
N GLY A 94 -19.92 -4.84 -3.55
CA GLY A 94 -19.72 -4.09 -4.79
C GLY A 94 -18.95 -2.77 -4.65
N SER A 95 -18.62 -2.32 -3.46
CA SER A 95 -17.89 -1.06 -3.26
C SER A 95 -16.53 -1.05 -3.94
N MET A 96 -15.76 -2.12 -3.80
CA MET A 96 -14.47 -2.25 -4.48
C MET A 96 -14.64 -2.28 -6.01
N SER A 97 -15.59 -3.06 -6.49
CA SER A 97 -15.86 -3.17 -7.93
C SER A 97 -16.20 -1.81 -8.56
N LYS A 98 -17.02 -1.00 -7.91
CA LYS A 98 -17.34 0.34 -8.39
C LYS A 98 -16.12 1.25 -8.51
N ILE A 99 -15.20 1.17 -7.57
CA ILE A 99 -13.95 1.94 -7.63
C ILE A 99 -13.09 1.44 -8.79
N LEU A 100 -12.90 0.14 -8.91
CA LEU A 100 -12.07 -0.45 -9.95
C LEU A 100 -12.64 -0.23 -11.36
N ASP A 101 -13.97 -0.16 -11.50
CA ASP A 101 -14.63 0.18 -12.76
C ASP A 101 -14.21 1.55 -13.28
N LEU A 102 -13.99 2.51 -12.40
CA LEU A 102 -13.53 3.85 -12.80
C LEU A 102 -12.11 3.81 -13.40
N PHE A 103 -11.24 2.98 -12.85
CA PHE A 103 -9.89 2.78 -13.40
C PHE A 103 -9.94 2.03 -14.72
N THR A 104 -10.78 1.02 -14.82
CA THR A 104 -11.00 0.26 -16.08
C THR A 104 -11.53 1.18 -17.20
N ALA A 105 -12.49 2.03 -16.89
CA ALA A 105 -13.05 2.99 -17.86
C ALA A 105 -12.00 4.00 -18.36
N ALA A 106 -10.98 4.27 -17.57
CA ALA A 106 -9.86 5.14 -17.92
C ALA A 106 -8.68 4.37 -18.56
N ASP A 107 -8.86 3.09 -18.87
CA ASP A 107 -7.79 2.23 -19.43
C ASP A 107 -6.53 2.19 -18.56
N ILE A 108 -6.73 2.05 -17.25
CA ILE A 108 -5.67 1.90 -16.26
C ILE A 108 -5.61 0.45 -15.80
N CYS A 109 -4.44 -0.16 -15.91
CA CYS A 109 -4.20 -1.50 -15.42
C CYS A 109 -3.86 -1.48 -13.92
N ILE A 110 -4.52 -2.35 -13.16
CA ILE A 110 -4.21 -2.55 -11.75
C ILE A 110 -3.16 -3.64 -11.63
N GLU A 111 -1.99 -3.28 -11.11
CA GLU A 111 -0.89 -4.22 -10.89
C GLU A 111 -1.17 -5.10 -9.68
N TYR A 112 -1.63 -4.50 -8.59
CA TYR A 112 -2.15 -5.20 -7.42
C TYR A 112 -3.05 -4.31 -6.58
N VAL A 113 -3.86 -4.95 -5.77
CA VAL A 113 -4.78 -4.30 -4.85
C VAL A 113 -4.95 -5.16 -3.60
N TYR A 114 -5.09 -4.54 -2.46
CA TYR A 114 -5.51 -5.19 -1.23
C TYR A 114 -6.26 -4.19 -0.35
N ALA A 115 -7.07 -4.73 0.55
CA ALA A 115 -7.91 -3.93 1.42
C ALA A 115 -7.76 -4.38 2.87
N PHE A 116 -7.94 -3.44 3.79
CA PHE A 116 -7.94 -3.72 5.22
C PHE A 116 -8.88 -2.76 5.95
N SER A 117 -9.28 -3.15 7.15
CA SER A 117 -10.09 -2.30 8.02
C SER A 117 -9.20 -1.58 9.03
N PHE A 118 -9.46 -0.30 9.23
CA PHE A 118 -8.80 0.51 10.25
C PHE A 118 -9.85 1.37 10.97
N GLY A 119 -10.11 1.03 12.23
CA GLY A 119 -11.24 1.62 12.97
C GLY A 119 -12.56 1.27 12.28
N SER A 120 -13.37 2.28 11.97
CA SER A 120 -14.64 2.14 11.25
C SER A 120 -14.50 2.23 9.73
N LYS A 121 -13.28 2.40 9.22
CA LYS A 121 -13.01 2.63 7.79
C LYS A 121 -12.52 1.36 7.11
N SER A 122 -12.89 1.19 5.86
CA SER A 122 -12.26 0.25 4.94
C SER A 122 -11.31 1.01 4.02
N ILE A 123 -10.08 0.52 3.92
CA ILE A 123 -9.01 1.17 3.17
C ILE A 123 -8.59 0.26 2.03
N LEU A 124 -8.54 0.82 0.82
CA LEU A 124 -8.10 0.15 -0.39
C LEU A 124 -6.75 0.69 -0.81
N MET A 125 -5.75 -0.19 -0.86
CA MET A 125 -4.43 0.10 -1.39
C MET A 125 -4.38 -0.34 -2.83
N VAL A 126 -4.03 0.58 -3.74
CA VAL A 126 -4.06 0.32 -5.19
C VAL A 126 -2.73 0.71 -5.82
N ARG A 127 -2.12 -0.24 -6.51
CA ARG A 127 -1.00 0.02 -7.41
C ARG A 127 -1.44 -0.11 -8.86
N THR A 128 -1.13 0.92 -9.64
CA THR A 128 -1.48 0.98 -11.06
C THR A 128 -0.24 1.15 -11.93
N ASP A 129 -0.39 0.84 -13.21
CA ASP A 129 0.66 1.06 -14.23
C ASP A 129 0.87 2.54 -14.57
N ASN A 130 -0.11 3.39 -14.26
CA ASN A 130 -0.05 4.83 -14.52
C ASN A 130 -0.63 5.63 -13.34
N CYS A 131 0.26 6.01 -12.42
CA CYS A 131 -0.12 6.73 -11.20
C CYS A 131 -0.72 8.11 -11.49
N GLU A 132 -0.21 8.85 -12.46
CA GLU A 132 -0.72 10.19 -12.80
C GLU A 132 -2.16 10.12 -13.28
N LYS A 133 -2.43 9.20 -14.20
CA LYS A 133 -3.79 8.98 -14.72
C LYS A 133 -4.75 8.48 -13.63
N ALA A 134 -4.26 7.63 -12.73
CA ALA A 134 -5.03 7.16 -11.59
C ALA A 134 -5.44 8.31 -10.66
N VAL A 135 -4.55 9.26 -10.41
CA VAL A 135 -4.86 10.46 -9.62
C VAL A 135 -5.92 11.33 -10.30
N GLU A 136 -5.85 11.50 -11.60
CA GLU A 136 -6.89 12.22 -12.34
C GLU A 136 -8.27 11.56 -12.16
N VAL A 137 -8.32 10.23 -12.19
CA VAL A 137 -9.56 9.47 -11.93
C VAL A 137 -10.07 9.72 -10.51
N ILE A 138 -9.19 9.69 -9.51
CA ILE A 138 -9.52 9.95 -8.11
C ILE A 138 -10.12 11.35 -7.95
N LEU A 139 -9.46 12.36 -8.49
CA LEU A 139 -9.89 13.76 -8.39
C LEU A 139 -11.20 14.01 -9.15
N THR A 140 -11.30 13.52 -10.39
CA THR A 140 -12.48 13.72 -11.24
C THR A 140 -13.75 13.08 -10.64
N ASN A 141 -13.61 11.94 -9.98
CA ASN A 141 -14.75 11.22 -9.40
C ASN A 141 -14.95 11.52 -7.90
N GLY A 142 -14.17 12.40 -7.32
CA GLY A 142 -14.29 12.77 -5.91
C GLY A 142 -14.10 11.60 -4.96
N LEU A 143 -13.22 10.65 -5.29
CA LEU A 143 -12.93 9.51 -4.43
C LEU A 143 -12.22 9.99 -3.17
N LYS A 144 -12.62 9.44 -2.03
CA LYS A 144 -11.98 9.76 -0.75
C LYS A 144 -10.63 9.07 -0.66
N THR A 145 -9.60 9.84 -0.32
CA THR A 145 -8.26 9.34 -0.05
C THR A 145 -7.99 9.30 1.44
N ILE A 146 -7.02 8.49 1.84
CA ILE A 146 -6.58 8.42 3.22
C ILE A 146 -5.07 8.65 3.27
N ARG A 147 -4.61 9.39 4.28
CA ARG A 147 -3.20 9.71 4.45
C ARG A 147 -2.59 8.80 5.50
N GLU A 148 -1.27 8.64 5.45
CA GLU A 148 -0.52 7.86 6.43
C GLU A 148 -0.76 8.34 7.86
N GLU A 149 -0.82 9.65 8.08
CA GLU A 149 -1.08 10.25 9.40
C GLU A 149 -2.46 9.91 9.95
N ASP A 150 -3.42 9.57 9.10
CA ASP A 150 -4.77 9.15 9.52
C ASP A 150 -4.79 7.72 10.10
N LEU A 151 -3.69 6.97 9.95
CA LEU A 151 -3.49 5.62 10.50
C LEU A 151 -2.81 5.60 11.87
N LYS A 152 -2.58 6.76 12.44
CA LYS A 152 -1.91 6.91 13.74
C LYS A 152 -2.91 7.14 14.86
#